data_1d5f9761d80f64250433fe96f84cd471
#
_entry.id   1d5f9761d80f64250433fe96f84cd471
#
_cell.length_a   1.000
_cell.length_b   1.000
_cell.length_c   1.000
_cell.angle_alpha   90.00
_cell.angle_beta   90.00
_cell.angle_gamma   90.00
#
_symmetry.space_group_name_H-M   'P 1'
#
loop_
_entity.id
_entity.type
_entity.pdbx_description
1 polymer ?
#
loop_
_entity_poly.entity_id
_entity_poly.type
_entity_poly.pdbx_seq_one_letter_code
_entity_poly.pdbx_strand_id
1 'polypeptide(L)'
;MGVLSGYKIIELSGIGPGPLCGMLFADLGAEVIRVDRKNTVMPNQQPKFDITGRSKKSICLNLKDPESKEVLFKLMKNADALIEGYRPGVTEILGIGPEECLKQNEKLVYGRITGWGQNGPLAQAAGHDINYIALAGALYSIWGENKPSIPLNLIGDYGGGTMFLAFGVCAALLSANRTGKGQVVDAAMIDGVSVLTSIFHSLSQSGVWNVNNRGNNLFDGGAPFYQVYETKDNMHVSIGSLEPQFYQLLIDKLNLGDEFKNQMQLDQWDNMKSKLAEIFKTKTRDEWDEIFEGSDVCYSPVLSIEEAANHKHMKARDNFVNINEVRQPSPAPRFSVTPSEKPSPAPEVGQDNKSIMLDIGFSEEQIKELENKGVLL
;
A
#
# COMPACT_ATOMS: atom_id res chain seq x y z
N MET A 1 0.86 0.10 -23.71
CA MET A 1 -0.17 0.99 -23.08
C MET A 1 -0.82 0.23 -21.93
N GLY A 2 -0.78 0.77 -20.72
CA GLY A 2 -1.41 0.17 -19.55
C GLY A 2 -2.94 0.29 -19.54
N VAL A 3 -3.61 -0.37 -18.58
CA VAL A 3 -5.09 -0.39 -18.48
C VAL A 3 -5.71 0.98 -18.21
N LEU A 4 -4.95 1.91 -17.61
CA LEU A 4 -5.38 3.29 -17.34
C LEU A 4 -4.80 4.31 -18.34
N SER A 5 -4.27 3.85 -19.49
CA SER A 5 -3.80 4.77 -20.53
C SER A 5 -4.93 5.68 -21.01
N GLY A 6 -4.64 6.98 -21.09
CA GLY A 6 -5.61 8.02 -21.43
C GLY A 6 -6.25 8.71 -20.24
N TYR A 7 -6.10 8.17 -19.02
CA TYR A 7 -6.49 8.88 -17.80
C TYR A 7 -5.38 9.81 -17.33
N LYS A 8 -5.78 10.99 -16.84
CA LYS A 8 -4.90 12.01 -16.24
C LYS A 8 -5.26 12.21 -14.78
N ILE A 9 -4.26 12.07 -13.90
CA ILE A 9 -4.43 12.17 -12.45
C ILE A 9 -3.50 13.24 -11.90
N ILE A 10 -4.05 14.16 -11.12
CA ILE A 10 -3.27 15.16 -10.40
C ILE A 10 -3.04 14.63 -8.98
N GLU A 11 -1.79 14.60 -8.54
CA GLU A 11 -1.42 14.23 -7.19
C GLU A 11 -0.88 15.47 -6.46
N LEU A 12 -1.54 15.91 -5.39
CA LEU A 12 -0.93 16.89 -4.50
C LEU A 12 0.10 16.18 -3.63
N SER A 13 1.36 16.63 -3.68
CA SER A 13 2.48 15.97 -3.02
C SER A 13 2.25 15.78 -1.52
N GLY A 14 2.57 14.61 -1.03
CA GLY A 14 2.44 14.20 0.36
C GLY A 14 3.47 13.14 0.73
N ILE A 15 3.20 12.40 1.80
CA ILE A 15 4.01 11.27 2.27
C ILE A 15 3.12 10.03 2.45
N GLY A 16 3.73 8.84 2.39
CA GLY A 16 3.04 7.57 2.68
C GLY A 16 2.01 7.16 1.62
N PRO A 17 0.73 7.06 1.99
CA PRO A 17 -0.27 6.37 1.19
C PRO A 17 -0.66 7.09 -0.12
N GLY A 18 -0.69 8.42 -0.14
CA GLY A 18 -1.01 9.19 -1.35
C GLY A 18 -0.01 8.95 -2.49
N PRO A 19 1.29 9.16 -2.27
CA PRO A 19 2.35 8.88 -3.25
C PRO A 19 2.34 7.44 -3.77
N LEU A 20 2.11 6.45 -2.91
CA LEU A 20 1.99 5.05 -3.36
C LEU A 20 0.74 4.86 -4.26
N CYS A 21 -0.38 5.50 -3.94
CA CYS A 21 -1.57 5.47 -4.79
C CYS A 21 -1.29 6.06 -6.18
N GLY A 22 -0.64 7.23 -6.25
CA GLY A 22 -0.23 7.83 -7.51
C GLY A 22 0.73 6.94 -8.31
N MET A 23 1.68 6.26 -7.64
CA MET A 23 2.56 5.27 -8.28
C MET A 23 1.77 4.12 -8.90
N LEU A 24 0.78 3.56 -8.19
CA LEU A 24 -0.06 2.49 -8.73
C LEU A 24 -0.79 2.94 -10.00
N PHE A 25 -1.32 4.14 -10.04
CA PHE A 25 -1.96 4.69 -11.24
C PHE A 25 -0.96 4.87 -12.40
N ALA A 26 0.24 5.41 -12.11
CA ALA A 26 1.29 5.56 -13.10
C ALA A 26 1.77 4.21 -13.65
N ASP A 27 1.97 3.23 -12.79
CA ASP A 27 2.34 1.84 -13.16
C ASP A 27 1.28 1.18 -14.08
N LEU A 28 0.02 1.57 -13.94
CA LEU A 28 -1.09 1.10 -14.77
C LEU A 28 -1.30 1.94 -16.04
N GLY A 29 -0.44 2.93 -16.28
CA GLY A 29 -0.39 3.71 -17.52
C GLY A 29 -1.15 5.03 -17.51
N ALA A 30 -1.68 5.49 -16.37
CA ALA A 30 -2.23 6.83 -16.26
C ALA A 30 -1.11 7.88 -16.33
N GLU A 31 -1.39 9.04 -16.92
CA GLU A 31 -0.55 10.21 -16.77
C GLU A 31 -0.75 10.81 -15.37
N VAL A 32 0.25 10.69 -14.51
CA VAL A 32 0.21 11.24 -13.16
C VAL A 32 1.09 12.48 -13.09
N ILE A 33 0.49 13.64 -12.79
CA ILE A 33 1.21 14.89 -12.57
C ILE A 33 1.23 15.16 -11.07
N ARG A 34 2.42 15.09 -10.47
CA ARG A 34 2.65 15.42 -9.08
C ARG A 34 2.89 16.91 -8.93
N VAL A 35 2.07 17.57 -8.12
CA VAL A 35 2.22 18.97 -7.75
C VAL A 35 3.10 19.04 -6.52
N ASP A 36 4.35 19.37 -6.71
CA ASP A 36 5.36 19.46 -5.68
C ASP A 36 5.46 20.85 -5.05
N ARG A 37 6.07 20.91 -3.88
CA ARG A 37 6.49 22.12 -3.18
C ARG A 37 8.02 22.13 -3.12
N LYS A 38 8.62 23.30 -3.06
CA LYS A 38 10.09 23.48 -3.06
C LYS A 38 10.88 22.61 -2.07
N ASN A 39 10.26 22.22 -0.96
CA ASN A 39 10.88 21.46 0.13
C ASN A 39 10.17 20.14 0.42
N THR A 40 9.63 19.46 -0.59
CA THR A 40 8.81 18.25 -0.40
C THR A 40 9.66 16.99 -0.20
N VAL A 41 10.93 17.01 -0.56
CA VAL A 41 11.82 15.85 -0.44
C VAL A 41 12.19 15.63 1.02
N MET A 42 12.09 14.41 1.50
CA MET A 42 12.64 14.02 2.80
C MET A 42 14.11 14.45 2.86
N PRO A 43 14.59 15.06 3.96
CA PRO A 43 15.99 15.42 4.09
C PRO A 43 16.88 14.21 3.75
N ASN A 44 17.83 14.39 2.84
CA ASN A 44 18.78 13.37 2.37
C ASN A 44 18.24 12.28 1.43
N GLN A 45 17.01 12.35 0.94
CA GLN A 45 16.54 11.41 -0.06
C GLN A 45 16.90 11.90 -1.47
N GLN A 46 17.80 11.17 -2.12
CA GLN A 46 18.10 11.43 -3.54
C GLN A 46 16.89 10.97 -4.39
N PRO A 47 16.51 11.71 -5.47
CA PRO A 47 15.37 11.37 -6.32
C PRO A 47 15.40 9.94 -6.85
N LYS A 48 16.58 9.38 -7.13
CA LYS A 48 16.73 8.00 -7.58
C LYS A 48 16.16 6.96 -6.61
N PHE A 49 16.01 7.30 -5.32
CA PHE A 49 15.43 6.42 -4.30
C PHE A 49 13.95 6.73 -4.02
N ASP A 50 13.36 7.71 -4.70
CA ASP A 50 11.92 7.98 -4.64
C ASP A 50 11.16 6.97 -5.53
N ILE A 51 11.02 5.74 -5.03
CA ILE A 51 10.32 4.67 -5.77
C ILE A 51 8.86 5.06 -6.03
N THR A 52 8.23 5.76 -5.10
CA THR A 52 6.83 6.17 -5.22
C THR A 52 6.62 7.31 -6.23
N GLY A 53 7.68 8.01 -6.63
CA GLY A 53 7.65 9.02 -7.68
C GLY A 53 7.82 8.49 -9.10
N ARG A 54 8.13 7.19 -9.28
CA ARG A 54 8.39 6.60 -10.60
C ARG A 54 7.24 6.80 -11.58
N SER A 55 7.58 6.99 -12.85
CA SER A 55 6.65 7.18 -13.97
C SER A 55 5.69 8.36 -13.84
N LYS A 56 5.94 9.29 -12.91
CA LYS A 56 5.19 10.54 -12.76
C LYS A 56 5.89 11.69 -13.50
N LYS A 57 5.14 12.77 -13.74
CA LYS A 57 5.66 14.10 -14.05
C LYS A 57 5.64 14.98 -12.80
N SER A 58 6.51 15.98 -12.72
CA SER A 58 6.57 16.91 -11.58
C SER A 58 6.43 18.34 -12.02
N ILE A 59 5.47 19.06 -11.43
CA ILE A 59 5.36 20.52 -11.46
C ILE A 59 5.53 21.08 -10.05
N CYS A 60 6.36 22.10 -9.86
CA CYS A 60 6.60 22.70 -8.55
C CYS A 60 5.87 24.03 -8.40
N LEU A 61 4.88 24.10 -7.51
CA LEU A 61 4.04 25.26 -7.31
C LEU A 61 4.06 25.75 -5.85
N ASN A 62 4.05 27.07 -5.68
CA ASN A 62 3.79 27.69 -4.40
C ASN A 62 2.27 27.75 -4.14
N LEU A 63 1.68 26.69 -3.59
CA LEU A 63 0.23 26.61 -3.35
C LEU A 63 -0.34 27.68 -2.40
N LYS A 64 0.53 28.43 -1.70
CA LYS A 64 0.11 29.56 -0.87
C LYS A 64 -0.12 30.84 -1.68
N ASP A 65 0.42 30.89 -2.89
CA ASP A 65 0.23 32.02 -3.78
C ASP A 65 -1.10 31.87 -4.54
N PRO A 66 -1.97 32.90 -4.54
CA PRO A 66 -3.25 32.83 -5.24
C PRO A 66 -3.15 32.54 -6.75
N GLU A 67 -2.08 32.97 -7.41
CA GLU A 67 -1.87 32.73 -8.85
C GLU A 67 -1.63 31.25 -9.17
N SER A 68 -1.11 30.47 -8.21
CA SER A 68 -0.96 29.01 -8.37
C SER A 68 -2.29 28.29 -8.57
N LYS A 69 -3.38 28.85 -8.06
CA LYS A 69 -4.73 28.31 -8.18
C LYS A 69 -5.22 28.28 -9.64
N GLU A 70 -4.86 29.29 -10.43
CA GLU A 70 -5.19 29.31 -11.87
C GLU A 70 -4.48 28.17 -12.60
N VAL A 71 -3.19 27.94 -12.30
CA VAL A 71 -2.42 26.81 -12.85
C VAL A 71 -3.08 25.48 -12.52
N LEU A 72 -3.45 25.29 -11.25
CA LEU A 72 -4.13 24.06 -10.79
C LEU A 72 -5.49 23.88 -11.46
N PHE A 73 -6.29 24.91 -11.61
CA PHE A 73 -7.59 24.81 -12.27
C PHE A 73 -7.44 24.46 -13.75
N LYS A 74 -6.44 24.98 -14.44
CA LYS A 74 -6.15 24.58 -15.81
C LYS A 74 -5.70 23.13 -15.90
N LEU A 75 -4.88 22.65 -14.95
CA LEU A 75 -4.52 21.21 -14.86
C LEU A 75 -5.75 20.33 -14.67
N MET A 76 -6.61 20.70 -13.71
CA MET A 76 -7.81 19.92 -13.34
C MET A 76 -8.89 19.92 -14.43
N LYS A 77 -8.96 20.95 -15.28
CA LYS A 77 -9.95 21.02 -16.36
C LYS A 77 -9.93 19.81 -17.28
N ASN A 78 -8.76 19.23 -17.49
CA ASN A 78 -8.52 18.06 -18.34
C ASN A 78 -8.07 16.81 -17.54
N ALA A 79 -8.20 16.83 -16.22
CA ALA A 79 -7.89 15.70 -15.38
C ALA A 79 -9.13 14.86 -15.09
N ASP A 80 -8.95 13.55 -14.95
CA ASP A 80 -10.00 12.62 -14.56
C ASP A 80 -10.11 12.49 -13.05
N ALA A 81 -8.97 12.59 -12.34
CA ALA A 81 -8.93 12.58 -10.87
C ALA A 81 -7.90 13.54 -10.30
N LEU A 82 -8.16 13.97 -9.06
CA LEU A 82 -7.19 14.57 -8.16
C LEU A 82 -7.11 13.72 -6.91
N ILE A 83 -5.90 13.46 -6.40
CA ILE A 83 -5.67 12.78 -5.12
C ILE A 83 -4.86 13.67 -4.19
N GLU A 84 -5.25 13.72 -2.91
CA GLU A 84 -4.57 14.51 -1.88
C GLU A 84 -4.61 13.82 -0.51
N GLY A 85 -3.64 14.14 0.35
CA GLY A 85 -3.54 13.59 1.70
C GLY A 85 -3.32 14.67 2.76
N TYR A 86 -3.87 15.87 2.58
CA TYR A 86 -3.78 16.94 3.57
C TYR A 86 -4.83 16.76 4.67
N ARG A 87 -4.61 17.43 5.80
CA ARG A 87 -5.62 17.45 6.86
C ARG A 87 -6.92 18.09 6.35
N PRO A 88 -8.09 17.64 6.86
CA PRO A 88 -9.37 18.22 6.48
C PRO A 88 -9.38 19.76 6.59
N GLY A 89 -9.92 20.43 5.58
CA GLY A 89 -10.00 21.89 5.50
C GLY A 89 -8.77 22.59 4.89
N VAL A 90 -7.63 21.91 4.73
CA VAL A 90 -6.42 22.54 4.17
C VAL A 90 -6.62 22.92 2.69
N THR A 91 -7.15 22.01 1.89
CA THR A 91 -7.42 22.28 0.46
C THR A 91 -8.51 23.32 0.27
N GLU A 92 -9.48 23.36 1.16
CA GLU A 92 -10.51 24.38 1.20
C GLU A 92 -9.91 25.79 1.50
N ILE A 93 -9.01 25.88 2.49
CA ILE A 93 -8.29 27.14 2.79
C ILE A 93 -7.44 27.58 1.59
N LEU A 94 -6.81 26.65 0.89
CA LEU A 94 -6.06 26.95 -0.34
C LEU A 94 -6.96 27.30 -1.52
N GLY A 95 -8.29 27.18 -1.39
CA GLY A 95 -9.27 27.42 -2.44
C GLY A 95 -9.27 26.41 -3.59
N ILE A 96 -8.78 25.20 -3.30
CA ILE A 96 -8.72 24.03 -4.20
C ILE A 96 -9.39 22.80 -3.57
N GLY A 97 -10.33 23.04 -2.66
CA GLY A 97 -11.17 21.99 -2.09
C GLY A 97 -12.12 21.36 -3.12
N PRO A 98 -12.78 20.25 -2.75
CA PRO A 98 -13.64 19.50 -3.67
C PRO A 98 -14.71 20.36 -4.36
N GLU A 99 -15.36 21.25 -3.62
CA GLU A 99 -16.43 22.09 -4.16
C GLU A 99 -15.91 22.99 -5.29
N GLU A 100 -14.76 23.67 -5.07
CA GLU A 100 -14.18 24.56 -6.07
C GLU A 100 -13.65 23.78 -7.28
N CYS A 101 -13.04 22.61 -7.07
CA CYS A 101 -12.54 21.78 -8.15
C CYS A 101 -13.66 21.18 -9.01
N LEU A 102 -14.74 20.72 -8.41
CA LEU A 102 -15.92 20.19 -9.12
C LEU A 102 -16.67 21.27 -9.90
N LYS A 103 -16.63 22.53 -9.48
CA LYS A 103 -17.12 23.66 -10.29
C LYS A 103 -16.31 23.85 -11.58
N GLN A 104 -15.02 23.56 -11.57
CA GLN A 104 -14.14 23.66 -12.75
C GLN A 104 -14.26 22.45 -13.67
N ASN A 105 -14.49 21.27 -13.11
CA ASN A 105 -14.66 20.02 -13.84
C ASN A 105 -15.65 19.11 -13.10
N GLU A 106 -16.89 19.11 -13.56
CA GLU A 106 -17.98 18.34 -12.93
C GLU A 106 -17.76 16.81 -13.02
N LYS A 107 -16.86 16.35 -13.87
CA LYS A 107 -16.49 14.92 -14.00
C LYS A 107 -15.34 14.50 -13.12
N LEU A 108 -14.66 15.45 -12.46
CA LEU A 108 -13.48 15.17 -11.67
C LEU A 108 -13.79 14.23 -10.50
N VAL A 109 -12.97 13.19 -10.33
CA VAL A 109 -12.96 12.39 -9.11
C VAL A 109 -11.98 13.01 -8.13
N TYR A 110 -12.45 13.40 -6.95
CA TYR A 110 -11.63 14.03 -5.93
C TYR A 110 -11.34 13.04 -4.79
N GLY A 111 -10.18 12.39 -4.82
CA GLY A 111 -9.75 11.40 -3.82
C GLY A 111 -9.03 12.06 -2.64
N ARG A 112 -9.53 11.83 -1.43
CA ARG A 112 -8.95 12.32 -0.17
C ARG A 112 -8.51 11.14 0.68
N ILE A 113 -7.24 11.14 1.11
CA ILE A 113 -6.72 10.11 1.99
C ILE A 113 -6.26 10.73 3.31
N THR A 114 -6.88 10.32 4.40
CA THR A 114 -6.55 10.79 5.75
C THR A 114 -6.53 9.62 6.73
N GLY A 115 -5.92 9.81 7.89
CA GLY A 115 -5.90 8.78 8.92
C GLY A 115 -7.28 8.56 9.55
N TRP A 116 -7.95 9.66 9.93
CA TRP A 116 -9.16 9.65 10.73
C TRP A 116 -10.45 9.93 9.95
N GLY A 117 -10.37 10.22 8.65
CA GLY A 117 -11.51 10.67 7.85
C GLY A 117 -11.70 12.19 7.88
N GLN A 118 -12.65 12.66 7.07
CA GLN A 118 -12.98 14.09 6.94
C GLN A 118 -13.82 14.61 8.13
N ASN A 119 -14.47 13.72 8.87
CA ASN A 119 -15.39 14.03 9.94
C ASN A 119 -15.03 13.26 11.23
N GLY A 120 -15.67 13.64 12.32
CA GLY A 120 -15.49 12.98 13.62
C GLY A 120 -14.52 13.71 14.54
N PRO A 121 -14.46 13.32 15.82
CA PRO A 121 -13.71 14.07 16.84
C PRO A 121 -12.20 14.06 16.63
N LEU A 122 -11.64 13.09 15.88
CA LEU A 122 -10.22 12.97 15.60
C LEU A 122 -9.83 13.53 14.21
N ALA A 123 -10.75 14.02 13.38
CA ALA A 123 -10.46 14.45 12.02
C ALA A 123 -9.30 15.47 11.92
N GLN A 124 -9.15 16.34 12.91
CA GLN A 124 -8.07 17.33 12.99
C GLN A 124 -6.85 16.86 13.81
N ALA A 125 -6.92 15.67 14.42
CA ALA A 125 -5.82 15.17 15.25
C ALA A 125 -4.66 14.64 14.38
N ALA A 126 -3.44 14.77 14.90
CA ALA A 126 -2.28 14.09 14.32
C ALA A 126 -2.37 12.59 14.58
N GLY A 127 -1.82 11.80 13.66
CA GLY A 127 -1.71 10.35 13.79
C GLY A 127 -0.89 9.77 12.66
N HIS A 128 -0.46 8.53 12.84
CA HIS A 128 0.24 7.72 11.86
C HIS A 128 -0.35 6.31 11.85
N ASP A 129 0.07 5.45 10.93
CA ASP A 129 -0.39 4.08 10.75
C ASP A 129 -0.71 3.37 12.08
N ILE A 130 0.28 3.32 12.98
CA ILE A 130 0.16 2.64 14.28
C ILE A 130 -1.03 3.13 15.11
N ASN A 131 -1.38 4.42 15.01
CA ASN A 131 -2.52 4.98 15.74
C ASN A 131 -3.85 4.55 15.10
N TYR A 132 -3.91 4.53 13.77
CA TYR A 132 -5.11 4.13 13.02
C TYR A 132 -5.42 2.66 13.22
N ILE A 133 -4.42 1.78 13.10
CA ILE A 133 -4.58 0.34 13.32
C ILE A 133 -4.85 0.00 14.80
N ALA A 134 -4.34 0.81 15.73
CA ALA A 134 -4.61 0.63 17.16
C ALA A 134 -6.07 0.91 17.49
N LEU A 135 -6.61 2.05 17.02
CA LEU A 135 -7.99 2.44 17.30
C LEU A 135 -9.00 1.54 16.56
N ALA A 136 -8.67 1.08 15.35
CA ALA A 136 -9.50 0.16 14.59
C ALA A 136 -9.46 -1.30 15.10
N GLY A 137 -8.65 -1.60 16.13
CA GLY A 137 -8.58 -2.94 16.75
C GLY A 137 -7.62 -3.93 16.08
N ALA A 138 -7.09 -3.61 14.90
CA ALA A 138 -6.16 -4.49 14.19
C ALA A 138 -4.88 -4.75 14.98
N LEU A 139 -4.26 -3.68 15.51
CA LEU A 139 -3.01 -3.80 16.29
C LEU A 139 -3.19 -4.66 17.55
N TYR A 140 -4.36 -4.59 18.19
CA TYR A 140 -4.66 -5.43 19.34
C TYR A 140 -4.65 -6.93 19.02
N SER A 141 -5.07 -7.28 17.81
CA SER A 141 -5.13 -8.66 17.33
C SER A 141 -3.80 -9.21 16.80
N ILE A 142 -2.85 -8.32 16.46
CA ILE A 142 -1.51 -8.71 15.98
C ILE A 142 -0.57 -8.80 17.18
N TRP A 143 -0.48 -10.00 17.76
CA TRP A 143 0.19 -10.21 19.03
C TRP A 143 1.63 -10.69 18.85
N GLY A 144 2.55 -10.12 19.63
CA GLY A 144 3.90 -10.61 19.81
C GLY A 144 4.06 -11.33 21.15
N GLU A 145 5.28 -11.50 21.61
CA GLU A 145 5.57 -12.26 22.82
C GLU A 145 4.88 -11.68 24.07
N ASN A 146 4.97 -10.34 24.30
CA ASN A 146 4.43 -9.71 25.49
C ASN A 146 3.58 -8.46 25.23
N LYS A 147 3.41 -8.07 23.96
CA LYS A 147 2.69 -6.87 23.54
C LYS A 147 2.28 -6.99 22.07
N PRO A 148 1.37 -6.13 21.57
CA PRO A 148 1.10 -6.07 20.14
C PRO A 148 2.37 -5.84 19.30
N SER A 149 2.52 -6.58 18.20
CA SER A 149 3.62 -6.41 17.25
C SER A 149 3.28 -5.34 16.20
N ILE A 150 4.24 -4.50 15.88
CA ILE A 150 4.07 -3.43 14.88
C ILE A 150 4.30 -4.04 13.48
N PRO A 151 3.26 -4.10 12.62
CA PRO A 151 3.36 -4.71 11.29
C PRO A 151 3.91 -3.73 10.23
N LEU A 152 4.89 -2.90 10.59
CA LEU A 152 5.32 -1.75 9.79
C LEU A 152 4.13 -0.77 9.58
N ASN A 153 4.12 -0.04 8.45
CA ASN A 153 2.97 0.78 8.04
C ASN A 153 2.19 0.14 6.87
N LEU A 154 2.18 -1.20 6.83
CA LEU A 154 1.54 -1.94 5.73
C LEU A 154 0.03 -2.01 5.86
N ILE A 155 -0.50 -2.00 7.07
CA ILE A 155 -1.93 -2.23 7.31
C ILE A 155 -2.73 -0.93 7.26
N GLY A 156 -2.30 0.12 7.97
CA GLY A 156 -2.99 1.40 7.99
C GLY A 156 -2.76 2.21 6.72
N ASP A 157 -1.51 2.62 6.47
CA ASP A 157 -1.16 3.49 5.36
C ASP A 157 -1.45 2.83 4.00
N TYR A 158 -1.00 1.59 3.81
CA TYR A 158 -1.06 0.96 2.50
C TYR A 158 -2.28 0.08 2.32
N GLY A 159 -2.56 -0.87 3.19
CA GLY A 159 -3.73 -1.75 3.09
C GLY A 159 -5.05 -0.98 3.24
N GLY A 160 -5.23 -0.29 4.36
CA GLY A 160 -6.45 0.47 4.69
C GLY A 160 -6.55 1.80 3.95
N GLY A 161 -5.43 2.43 3.63
CA GLY A 161 -5.36 3.73 2.97
C GLY A 161 -5.21 3.64 1.45
N THR A 162 -3.99 3.38 0.98
CA THR A 162 -3.65 3.40 -0.46
C THR A 162 -4.57 2.53 -1.29
N MET A 163 -4.80 1.27 -0.89
CA MET A 163 -5.60 0.34 -1.69
C MET A 163 -7.06 0.74 -1.73
N PHE A 164 -7.62 1.27 -0.63
CA PHE A 164 -9.00 1.78 -0.61
C PHE A 164 -9.14 3.08 -1.40
N LEU A 165 -8.16 3.98 -1.37
CA LEU A 165 -8.17 5.16 -2.23
C LEU A 165 -8.11 4.75 -3.70
N ALA A 166 -7.20 3.87 -4.09
CA ALA A 166 -7.06 3.41 -5.47
C ALA A 166 -8.33 2.72 -5.98
N PHE A 167 -8.91 1.82 -5.17
CA PHE A 167 -10.17 1.16 -5.48
C PHE A 167 -11.33 2.17 -5.60
N GLY A 168 -11.45 3.09 -4.65
CA GLY A 168 -12.49 4.12 -4.62
C GLY A 168 -12.40 5.05 -5.82
N VAL A 169 -11.20 5.51 -6.18
CA VAL A 169 -10.97 6.38 -7.36
C VAL A 169 -11.31 5.62 -8.64
N CYS A 170 -10.86 4.37 -8.82
CA CYS A 170 -11.22 3.56 -9.99
C CYS A 170 -12.74 3.36 -10.11
N ALA A 171 -13.43 3.04 -9.01
CA ALA A 171 -14.88 2.89 -8.99
C ALA A 171 -15.61 4.21 -9.34
N ALA A 172 -15.10 5.34 -8.81
CA ALA A 172 -15.66 6.67 -9.10
C ALA A 172 -15.40 7.08 -10.56
N LEU A 173 -14.24 6.77 -11.14
CA LEU A 173 -13.94 7.00 -12.57
C LEU A 173 -14.89 6.20 -13.47
N LEU A 174 -15.16 4.94 -13.17
CA LEU A 174 -16.16 4.13 -13.89
C LEU A 174 -17.56 4.76 -13.80
N SER A 175 -17.94 5.30 -12.64
CA SER A 175 -19.18 6.02 -12.47
C SER A 175 -19.20 7.32 -13.26
N ALA A 176 -18.14 8.12 -13.21
CA ALA A 176 -18.02 9.39 -13.92
C ALA A 176 -18.07 9.20 -15.44
N ASN A 177 -17.43 8.17 -15.98
CA ASN A 177 -17.50 7.83 -17.39
C ASN A 177 -18.93 7.50 -17.85
N ARG A 178 -19.73 6.85 -17.00
CA ARG A 178 -21.10 6.46 -17.31
C ARG A 178 -22.10 7.60 -17.11
N THR A 179 -21.91 8.43 -16.11
CA THR A 179 -22.88 9.43 -15.68
C THR A 179 -22.55 10.86 -16.12
N GLY A 180 -21.29 11.11 -16.49
CA GLY A 180 -20.77 12.46 -16.71
C GLY A 180 -20.48 13.25 -15.44
N LYS A 181 -20.60 12.64 -14.25
CA LYS A 181 -20.45 13.32 -12.95
C LYS A 181 -19.40 12.64 -12.10
N GLY A 182 -18.41 13.42 -11.67
CA GLY A 182 -17.43 13.03 -10.67
C GLY A 182 -18.00 13.10 -9.25
N GLN A 183 -17.15 12.79 -8.29
CA GLN A 183 -17.52 12.80 -6.88
C GLN A 183 -16.30 12.86 -5.97
N VAL A 184 -16.52 13.13 -4.69
CA VAL A 184 -15.50 13.01 -3.65
C VAL A 184 -15.41 11.54 -3.19
N VAL A 185 -14.18 11.06 -3.03
CA VAL A 185 -13.86 9.77 -2.40
C VAL A 185 -13.11 10.08 -1.11
N ASP A 186 -13.73 9.86 0.04
CA ASP A 186 -13.08 9.94 1.35
C ASP A 186 -12.55 8.54 1.71
N ALA A 187 -11.24 8.36 1.64
CA ALA A 187 -10.55 7.11 1.94
C ALA A 187 -9.82 7.26 3.29
N ALA A 188 -10.57 7.18 4.38
CA ALA A 188 -9.99 7.18 5.70
C ALA A 188 -9.27 5.84 6.00
N MET A 189 -8.02 5.90 6.43
CA MET A 189 -7.24 4.70 6.76
C MET A 189 -7.93 3.86 7.83
N ILE A 190 -8.52 4.50 8.85
CA ILE A 190 -9.24 3.80 9.92
C ILE A 190 -10.45 3.00 9.40
N ASP A 191 -11.16 3.52 8.39
CA ASP A 191 -12.31 2.83 7.79
C ASP A 191 -11.84 1.61 6.99
N GLY A 192 -10.80 1.79 6.18
CA GLY A 192 -10.20 0.69 5.42
C GLY A 192 -9.67 -0.41 6.34
N VAL A 193 -8.97 -0.07 7.43
CA VAL A 193 -8.52 -1.06 8.43
C VAL A 193 -9.70 -1.79 9.04
N SER A 194 -10.78 -1.09 9.37
CA SER A 194 -12.01 -1.73 9.91
C SER A 194 -12.60 -2.74 8.93
N VAL A 195 -12.60 -2.43 7.63
CA VAL A 195 -13.03 -3.38 6.60
C VAL A 195 -12.07 -4.57 6.47
N LEU A 196 -10.76 -4.36 6.54
CA LEU A 196 -9.77 -5.45 6.50
C LEU A 196 -9.93 -6.44 7.68
N THR A 197 -10.46 -5.99 8.81
CA THR A 197 -10.69 -6.85 9.99
C THR A 197 -12.05 -7.56 9.98
N SER A 198 -12.85 -7.48 8.92
CA SER A 198 -14.21 -8.02 8.84
C SER A 198 -14.30 -9.49 9.23
N ILE A 199 -13.36 -10.34 8.79
CA ILE A 199 -13.36 -11.76 9.13
C ILE A 199 -13.18 -11.98 10.64
N PHE A 200 -12.34 -11.20 11.30
CA PHE A 200 -12.08 -11.33 12.75
C PHE A 200 -13.28 -10.85 13.57
N HIS A 201 -14.04 -9.87 13.08
CA HIS A 201 -15.35 -9.53 13.68
C HIS A 201 -16.34 -10.70 13.61
N SER A 202 -16.42 -11.38 12.46
CA SER A 202 -17.27 -12.57 12.31
C SER A 202 -16.84 -13.70 13.22
N LEU A 203 -15.55 -14.05 13.23
CA LEU A 203 -15.00 -15.11 14.06
C LEU A 203 -15.17 -14.85 15.56
N SER A 204 -15.01 -13.58 15.99
CA SER A 204 -15.23 -13.18 17.38
C SER A 204 -16.70 -13.33 17.79
N GLN A 205 -17.63 -12.86 16.96
CA GLN A 205 -19.06 -12.95 17.25
C GLN A 205 -19.58 -14.39 17.23
N SER A 206 -18.99 -15.27 16.43
CA SER A 206 -19.31 -16.71 16.42
C SER A 206 -18.65 -17.51 17.56
N GLY A 207 -17.79 -16.88 18.37
CA GLY A 207 -17.07 -17.53 19.46
C GLY A 207 -15.85 -18.36 19.01
N VAL A 208 -15.51 -18.35 17.72
CA VAL A 208 -14.34 -19.07 17.19
C VAL A 208 -13.04 -18.32 17.50
N TRP A 209 -13.08 -16.99 17.55
CA TRP A 209 -11.94 -16.14 17.90
C TRP A 209 -12.10 -15.59 19.32
N ASN A 210 -11.17 -15.94 20.20
CA ASN A 210 -11.17 -15.43 21.57
C ASN A 210 -10.29 -14.17 21.65
N VAL A 211 -10.92 -13.00 21.68
CA VAL A 211 -10.24 -11.70 21.77
C VAL A 211 -9.43 -11.52 23.08
N ASN A 212 -9.76 -12.26 24.13
CA ASN A 212 -9.08 -12.21 25.41
C ASN A 212 -7.91 -13.20 25.52
N ASN A 213 -7.78 -14.13 24.58
CA ASN A 213 -6.71 -15.14 24.57
C ASN A 213 -5.82 -14.96 23.33
N ARG A 214 -5.20 -13.79 23.25
CA ARG A 214 -4.35 -13.38 22.12
C ARG A 214 -3.11 -14.27 22.01
N GLY A 215 -2.70 -14.57 20.76
CA GLY A 215 -1.59 -15.48 20.49
C GLY A 215 -1.95 -16.95 20.65
N ASN A 216 -3.25 -17.26 20.86
CA ASN A 216 -3.77 -18.61 21.01
C ASN A 216 -4.96 -18.91 20.09
N ASN A 217 -5.19 -18.08 19.09
CA ASN A 217 -6.18 -18.32 18.05
C ASN A 217 -5.49 -18.85 16.77
N LEU A 218 -6.30 -19.19 15.76
CA LEU A 218 -5.84 -19.84 14.55
C LEU A 218 -4.78 -19.00 13.78
N PHE A 219 -5.00 -17.69 13.65
CA PHE A 219 -4.20 -16.81 12.78
C PHE A 219 -3.27 -15.85 13.52
N ASP A 220 -3.20 -15.93 14.84
CA ASP A 220 -2.38 -15.02 15.66
C ASP A 220 -1.17 -15.71 16.34
N GLY A 221 -0.78 -16.89 15.83
CA GLY A 221 0.34 -17.68 16.35
C GLY A 221 -0.07 -18.76 17.37
N GLY A 222 -1.37 -18.97 17.58
CA GLY A 222 -1.88 -20.04 18.45
C GLY A 222 -1.69 -21.42 17.83
N ALA A 223 -2.10 -21.57 16.56
CA ALA A 223 -2.06 -22.86 15.88
C ALA A 223 -0.65 -23.31 15.52
N PRO A 224 -0.24 -24.54 15.86
CA PRO A 224 1.07 -25.07 15.54
C PRO A 224 1.32 -25.21 14.03
N PHE A 225 0.28 -25.33 13.24
CA PHE A 225 0.31 -25.49 11.79
C PHE A 225 0.06 -24.18 11.03
N TYR A 226 -0.03 -23.06 11.74
CA TYR A 226 -0.04 -21.69 11.19
C TYR A 226 0.90 -20.81 12.03
N GLN A 227 2.21 -21.00 11.83
CA GLN A 227 3.22 -20.45 12.73
C GLN A 227 4.56 -20.22 12.02
N VAL A 228 5.39 -19.42 12.65
CA VAL A 228 6.81 -19.21 12.28
C VAL A 228 7.70 -19.98 13.26
N TYR A 229 8.65 -20.76 12.72
CA TYR A 229 9.60 -21.55 13.51
C TYR A 229 11.04 -21.14 13.22
N GLU A 230 11.86 -21.10 14.28
CA GLU A 230 13.28 -20.87 14.18
C GLU A 230 14.01 -22.14 13.75
N THR A 231 15.00 -22.01 12.87
CA THR A 231 15.83 -23.10 12.35
C THR A 231 17.18 -23.16 13.05
N LYS A 232 17.96 -24.20 12.77
CA LYS A 232 19.28 -24.46 13.40
C LYS A 232 20.29 -23.31 13.20
N ASP A 233 20.18 -22.59 12.11
CA ASP A 233 21.04 -21.45 11.73
C ASP A 233 20.47 -20.09 12.18
N ASN A 234 19.51 -20.08 13.12
CA ASN A 234 18.81 -18.90 13.65
C ASN A 234 18.06 -18.09 12.57
N MET A 235 17.73 -18.74 11.45
CA MET A 235 16.81 -18.22 10.46
C MET A 235 15.39 -18.68 10.82
N HIS A 236 14.40 -18.39 9.96
CA HIS A 236 13.02 -18.73 10.22
C HIS A 236 12.33 -19.33 9.00
N VAL A 237 11.35 -20.17 9.27
CA VAL A 237 10.44 -20.76 8.29
C VAL A 237 9.00 -20.53 8.71
N SER A 238 8.07 -20.48 7.76
CA SER A 238 6.64 -20.37 8.01
C SER A 238 5.90 -21.62 7.57
N ILE A 239 4.94 -22.04 8.36
CA ILE A 239 4.01 -23.13 8.06
C ILE A 239 2.60 -22.56 8.04
N GLY A 240 1.80 -22.97 7.04
CA GLY A 240 0.40 -22.55 6.87
C GLY A 240 -0.51 -23.70 6.47
N SER A 241 -0.30 -24.92 6.98
CA SER A 241 -1.01 -26.16 6.63
C SER A 241 -2.41 -26.21 7.24
N LEU A 242 -3.32 -25.35 6.79
CA LEU A 242 -4.66 -25.18 7.37
C LEU A 242 -5.59 -26.34 7.02
N GLU A 243 -5.65 -26.72 5.74
CA GLU A 243 -6.55 -27.76 5.26
C GLU A 243 -6.02 -29.16 5.64
N PRO A 244 -6.92 -30.11 5.96
CA PRO A 244 -6.52 -31.43 6.45
C PRO A 244 -5.54 -32.18 5.55
N GLN A 245 -5.66 -32.05 4.22
CA GLN A 245 -4.74 -32.69 3.27
C GLN A 245 -3.34 -32.11 3.33
N PHE A 246 -3.18 -30.81 3.50
CA PHE A 246 -1.87 -30.15 3.63
C PHE A 246 -1.25 -30.43 5.01
N TYR A 247 -2.10 -30.47 6.04
CA TYR A 247 -1.66 -30.85 7.38
C TYR A 247 -1.19 -32.31 7.43
N GLN A 248 -1.86 -33.24 6.75
CA GLN A 248 -1.39 -34.61 6.65
C GLN A 248 -0.03 -34.72 5.97
N LEU A 249 0.21 -33.93 4.90
CA LEU A 249 1.52 -33.86 4.26
C LEU A 249 2.62 -33.35 5.21
N LEU A 250 2.31 -32.39 6.07
CA LEU A 250 3.22 -31.91 7.12
C LEU A 250 3.57 -33.05 8.09
N ILE A 251 2.57 -33.78 8.58
CA ILE A 251 2.75 -34.94 9.47
C ILE A 251 3.67 -35.97 8.80
N ASP A 252 3.38 -36.35 7.56
CA ASP A 252 4.12 -37.37 6.82
C ASP A 252 5.57 -36.94 6.56
N LYS A 253 5.77 -35.70 6.11
CA LYS A 253 7.11 -35.16 5.80
C LYS A 253 8.00 -35.02 7.02
N LEU A 254 7.43 -34.67 8.16
CA LEU A 254 8.14 -34.54 9.43
C LEU A 254 8.15 -35.84 10.25
N ASN A 255 7.46 -36.89 9.78
CA ASN A 255 7.29 -38.18 10.49
C ASN A 255 6.78 -37.97 11.93
N LEU A 256 5.69 -37.16 12.05
CA LEU A 256 5.11 -36.82 13.34
C LEU A 256 4.28 -37.97 13.91
N GLY A 257 4.26 -38.09 15.25
CA GLY A 257 3.54 -39.12 15.95
C GLY A 257 2.02 -38.90 16.08
N ASP A 258 1.38 -39.84 16.79
CA ASP A 258 -0.08 -39.87 16.97
C ASP A 258 -0.66 -38.62 17.65
N GLU A 259 0.14 -37.92 18.41
CA GLU A 259 -0.24 -36.66 19.08
C GLU A 259 -0.58 -35.53 18.10
N PHE A 260 -0.15 -35.63 16.84
CA PHE A 260 -0.49 -34.66 15.80
C PHE A 260 -1.73 -35.03 14.97
N LYS A 261 -2.34 -36.23 15.19
CA LYS A 261 -3.48 -36.69 14.38
C LYS A 261 -4.71 -35.79 14.47
N ASN A 262 -4.90 -35.15 15.62
CA ASN A 262 -6.05 -34.26 15.81
C ASN A 262 -5.62 -32.80 15.72
N GLN A 263 -5.62 -32.26 14.48
CA GLN A 263 -5.20 -30.90 14.16
C GLN A 263 -5.86 -29.82 15.03
N MET A 264 -7.16 -29.94 15.29
CA MET A 264 -7.98 -28.93 15.97
C MET A 264 -8.12 -29.15 17.47
N GLN A 265 -7.27 -29.97 18.07
CA GLN A 265 -7.26 -30.19 19.52
C GLN A 265 -6.53 -29.04 20.24
N LEU A 266 -7.27 -27.98 20.57
CA LEU A 266 -6.74 -26.70 21.08
C LEU A 266 -5.88 -26.84 22.33
N ASP A 267 -6.23 -27.76 23.25
CA ASP A 267 -5.49 -28.02 24.49
C ASP A 267 -4.12 -28.68 24.26
N GLN A 268 -3.87 -29.20 23.06
CA GLN A 268 -2.59 -29.77 22.65
C GLN A 268 -1.71 -28.82 21.84
N TRP A 269 -2.24 -27.69 21.39
CA TRP A 269 -1.52 -26.78 20.50
C TRP A 269 -0.18 -26.31 21.06
N ASP A 270 -0.09 -25.98 22.35
CA ASP A 270 1.19 -25.54 22.96
C ASP A 270 2.23 -26.67 22.98
N ASN A 271 1.83 -27.90 23.28
CA ASN A 271 2.71 -29.07 23.21
C ASN A 271 3.15 -29.34 21.77
N MET A 272 2.22 -29.28 20.80
CA MET A 272 2.53 -29.45 19.38
C MET A 272 3.49 -28.37 18.87
N LYS A 273 3.26 -27.10 19.24
CA LYS A 273 4.19 -26.00 18.91
C LYS A 273 5.60 -26.25 19.43
N SER A 274 5.71 -26.65 20.70
CA SER A 274 7.01 -26.93 21.31
C SER A 274 7.75 -28.03 20.57
N LYS A 275 7.07 -29.12 20.23
CA LYS A 275 7.67 -30.22 19.47
C LYS A 275 8.08 -29.82 18.05
N LEU A 276 7.25 -29.06 17.34
CA LEU A 276 7.60 -28.54 16.01
C LEU A 276 8.79 -27.59 16.09
N ALA A 277 8.86 -26.74 17.11
CA ALA A 277 10.02 -25.86 17.32
C ALA A 277 11.33 -26.65 17.52
N GLU A 278 11.29 -27.75 18.28
CA GLU A 278 12.44 -28.64 18.44
C GLU A 278 12.83 -29.31 17.11
N ILE A 279 11.85 -29.75 16.32
CA ILE A 279 12.08 -30.38 15.02
C ILE A 279 12.71 -29.39 14.05
N PHE A 280 12.13 -28.18 13.92
CA PHE A 280 12.67 -27.17 12.98
C PHE A 280 14.08 -26.71 13.36
N LYS A 281 14.47 -26.74 14.62
CA LYS A 281 15.84 -26.47 15.08
C LYS A 281 16.86 -27.56 14.72
N THR A 282 16.44 -28.69 14.19
CA THR A 282 17.38 -29.78 13.81
C THR A 282 18.12 -29.52 12.49
N LYS A 283 17.60 -28.66 11.63
CA LYS A 283 18.12 -28.37 10.29
C LYS A 283 18.17 -26.87 10.00
N THR A 284 18.99 -26.48 9.04
CA THR A 284 19.06 -25.11 8.53
C THR A 284 17.81 -24.79 7.69
N ARG A 285 17.58 -23.50 7.44
CA ARG A 285 16.48 -23.05 6.57
C ARG A 285 16.58 -23.65 5.17
N ASP A 286 17.79 -23.70 4.59
CA ASP A 286 18.02 -24.23 3.26
C ASP A 286 17.77 -25.76 3.21
N GLU A 287 18.17 -26.51 4.24
CA GLU A 287 17.86 -27.95 4.34
C GLU A 287 16.35 -28.21 4.43
N TRP A 288 15.60 -27.33 5.11
CA TRP A 288 14.14 -27.40 5.13
C TRP A 288 13.51 -27.05 3.78
N ASP A 289 14.06 -26.06 3.07
CA ASP A 289 13.62 -25.72 1.70
C ASP A 289 13.73 -26.96 0.77
N GLU A 290 14.84 -27.70 0.83
CA GLU A 290 15.01 -28.93 0.04
C GLU A 290 14.00 -30.02 0.41
N ILE A 291 13.69 -30.21 1.71
CA ILE A 291 12.74 -31.23 2.18
C ILE A 291 11.31 -30.93 1.71
N PHE A 292 10.92 -29.66 1.71
CA PHE A 292 9.56 -29.25 1.37
C PHE A 292 9.40 -28.86 -0.10
N GLU A 293 10.48 -28.76 -0.87
CA GLU A 293 10.42 -28.42 -2.29
C GLU A 293 9.47 -29.33 -3.07
N GLY A 294 8.60 -28.71 -3.88
CA GLY A 294 7.64 -29.44 -4.71
C GLY A 294 6.51 -30.14 -3.96
N SER A 295 6.30 -29.82 -2.67
CA SER A 295 5.19 -30.36 -1.88
C SER A 295 4.15 -29.28 -1.53
N ASP A 296 2.89 -29.70 -1.30
CA ASP A 296 1.78 -28.81 -0.93
C ASP A 296 1.64 -28.65 0.61
N VAL A 297 2.76 -28.68 1.35
CA VAL A 297 2.76 -28.54 2.82
C VAL A 297 2.39 -27.14 3.28
N CYS A 298 2.27 -26.16 2.40
CA CYS A 298 2.12 -24.74 2.73
C CYS A 298 3.31 -24.22 3.56
N TYR A 299 4.51 -24.55 3.12
CA TYR A 299 5.77 -24.13 3.69
C TYR A 299 6.37 -22.95 2.91
N SER A 300 7.08 -22.06 3.60
CA SER A 300 7.95 -21.05 2.96
C SER A 300 9.08 -20.61 3.88
N PRO A 301 10.30 -20.35 3.37
CA PRO A 301 11.31 -19.65 4.14
C PRO A 301 10.86 -18.21 4.44
N VAL A 302 11.23 -17.70 5.61
CA VAL A 302 11.10 -16.28 5.92
C VAL A 302 12.33 -15.54 5.40
N LEU A 303 12.15 -14.73 4.39
CA LEU A 303 13.21 -14.05 3.66
C LEU A 303 13.29 -12.57 3.99
N SER A 304 14.49 -12.01 4.02
CA SER A 304 14.70 -10.57 3.97
C SER A 304 14.27 -10.00 2.60
N ILE A 305 14.13 -8.67 2.50
CA ILE A 305 13.80 -8.00 1.23
C ILE A 305 14.85 -8.29 0.15
N GLU A 306 16.12 -8.36 0.54
CA GLU A 306 17.24 -8.68 -0.35
C GLU A 306 17.20 -10.14 -0.83
N GLU A 307 16.93 -11.08 0.06
CA GLU A 307 16.81 -12.50 -0.25
C GLU A 307 15.59 -12.77 -1.14
N ALA A 308 14.46 -12.14 -0.81
CA ALA A 308 13.21 -12.28 -1.58
C ALA A 308 13.42 -11.97 -3.07
N ALA A 309 14.19 -10.91 -3.38
CA ALA A 309 14.48 -10.55 -4.77
C ALA A 309 15.35 -11.59 -5.51
N ASN A 310 16.06 -12.44 -4.77
CA ASN A 310 16.90 -13.50 -5.32
C ASN A 310 16.21 -14.88 -5.37
N HIS A 311 15.06 -15.01 -4.72
CA HIS A 311 14.33 -16.26 -4.68
C HIS A 311 13.87 -16.71 -6.07
N LYS A 312 13.98 -18.01 -6.38
CA LYS A 312 13.70 -18.59 -7.70
C LYS A 312 12.30 -18.26 -8.23
N HIS A 313 11.28 -18.33 -7.38
CA HIS A 313 9.91 -18.02 -7.76
C HIS A 313 9.72 -16.52 -8.06
N MET A 314 10.33 -15.64 -7.25
CA MET A 314 10.25 -14.19 -7.47
C MET A 314 10.95 -13.76 -8.76
N LYS A 315 12.08 -14.40 -9.09
CA LYS A 315 12.79 -14.23 -10.39
C LYS A 315 11.96 -14.73 -11.57
N ALA A 316 11.40 -15.94 -11.47
CA ALA A 316 10.57 -16.52 -12.54
C ALA A 316 9.29 -15.70 -12.80
N ARG A 317 8.83 -14.93 -11.82
CA ARG A 317 7.70 -14.00 -11.97
C ARG A 317 8.11 -12.58 -12.33
N ASP A 318 9.38 -12.28 -12.49
CA ASP A 318 9.87 -10.91 -12.71
C ASP A 318 9.29 -9.92 -11.69
N ASN A 319 9.26 -10.30 -10.41
CA ASN A 319 8.66 -9.50 -9.35
C ASN A 319 9.46 -8.24 -9.00
N PHE A 320 10.69 -8.13 -9.50
CA PHE A 320 11.55 -6.97 -9.29
C PHE A 320 12.11 -6.46 -10.62
N VAL A 321 12.27 -5.15 -10.69
CA VAL A 321 12.84 -4.43 -11.85
C VAL A 321 13.94 -3.49 -11.35
N ASN A 322 14.98 -3.30 -12.19
CA ASN A 322 16.00 -2.29 -11.92
C ASN A 322 15.70 -1.03 -12.73
N ILE A 323 15.59 0.10 -12.03
CA ILE A 323 15.36 1.42 -12.59
C ILE A 323 16.45 2.33 -12.04
N ASN A 324 17.28 2.88 -12.92
CA ASN A 324 18.39 3.76 -12.54
C ASN A 324 19.25 3.17 -11.39
N GLU A 325 19.66 1.88 -11.54
CA GLU A 325 20.47 1.11 -10.58
C GLU A 325 19.77 0.79 -9.24
N VAL A 326 18.52 1.20 -9.06
CA VAL A 326 17.71 0.87 -7.87
C VAL A 326 16.76 -0.27 -8.17
N ARG A 327 16.90 -1.37 -7.42
CA ARG A 327 15.97 -2.50 -7.49
C ARG A 327 14.66 -2.14 -6.81
N GLN A 328 13.56 -2.36 -7.52
CA GLN A 328 12.22 -1.98 -7.11
C GLN A 328 11.24 -3.11 -7.40
N PRO A 329 10.10 -3.20 -6.67
CA PRO A 329 9.01 -4.09 -7.06
C PRO A 329 8.49 -3.76 -8.47
N SER A 330 8.21 -4.78 -9.26
CA SER A 330 7.57 -4.62 -10.58
C SER A 330 6.11 -4.16 -10.41
N PRO A 331 5.52 -3.50 -11.44
CA PRO A 331 4.11 -3.14 -11.43
C PRO A 331 3.19 -4.33 -11.16
N ALA A 332 2.15 -4.09 -10.37
CA ALA A 332 1.10 -5.04 -10.02
C ALA A 332 -0.26 -4.32 -9.89
N PRO A 333 -1.39 -5.03 -10.21
CA PRO A 333 -1.50 -6.39 -10.74
C PRO A 333 -1.07 -6.49 -12.21
N ARG A 334 -0.94 -7.72 -12.73
CA ARG A 334 -0.59 -7.98 -14.14
C ARG A 334 -1.85 -8.16 -14.97
N PHE A 335 -1.89 -7.50 -16.13
CA PHE A 335 -3.01 -7.57 -17.06
C PHE A 335 -2.61 -8.36 -18.31
N SER A 336 -3.49 -9.26 -18.77
CA SER A 336 -3.22 -10.13 -19.91
C SER A 336 -3.27 -9.41 -21.26
N VAL A 337 -4.05 -8.33 -21.36
CA VAL A 337 -4.28 -7.59 -22.62
C VAL A 337 -3.54 -6.25 -22.62
N THR A 338 -3.46 -5.60 -21.47
CA THR A 338 -2.84 -4.28 -21.29
C THR A 338 -1.73 -4.36 -20.24
N PRO A 339 -0.63 -5.09 -20.50
CA PRO A 339 0.46 -5.21 -19.54
C PRO A 339 1.06 -3.85 -19.24
N SER A 340 1.47 -3.66 -17.98
CA SER A 340 2.19 -2.47 -17.58
C SER A 340 3.53 -2.37 -18.30
N GLU A 341 3.93 -1.15 -18.64
CA GLU A 341 5.26 -0.87 -19.19
C GLU A 341 6.31 -0.87 -18.06
N LYS A 342 7.57 -0.97 -18.45
CA LYS A 342 8.67 -0.80 -17.49
C LYS A 342 8.64 0.65 -16.97
N PRO A 343 8.58 0.87 -15.64
CA PRO A 343 8.54 2.21 -15.09
C PRO A 343 9.78 3.05 -15.44
N SER A 344 9.60 4.35 -15.60
CA SER A 344 10.68 5.33 -15.70
C SER A 344 11.11 5.81 -14.31
N PRO A 345 12.33 6.36 -14.15
CA PRO A 345 12.75 6.96 -12.88
C PRO A 345 11.81 8.07 -12.42
N ALA A 346 11.81 8.32 -11.09
CA ALA A 346 11.11 9.48 -10.55
C ALA A 346 11.72 10.80 -11.11
N PRO A 347 10.89 11.82 -11.40
CA PRO A 347 11.38 13.13 -11.81
C PRO A 347 12.01 13.88 -10.64
N GLU A 348 12.92 14.80 -10.97
CA GLU A 348 13.30 15.87 -10.05
C GLU A 348 12.09 16.79 -9.78
N VAL A 349 12.10 17.47 -8.64
CA VAL A 349 11.05 18.44 -8.30
C VAL A 349 11.04 19.57 -9.35
N GLY A 350 9.89 19.78 -10.00
CA GLY A 350 9.71 20.79 -11.04
C GLY A 350 10.35 20.43 -12.40
N GLN A 351 10.84 19.20 -12.57
CA GLN A 351 11.49 18.79 -13.83
C GLN A 351 10.64 19.07 -15.06
N ASP A 352 9.33 18.96 -14.94
CA ASP A 352 8.39 19.07 -16.07
C ASP A 352 7.64 20.41 -16.07
N ASN A 353 8.05 21.39 -15.27
CA ASN A 353 7.41 22.70 -15.17
C ASN A 353 7.04 23.28 -16.53
N LYS A 354 8.04 23.49 -17.39
CA LYS A 354 7.85 24.13 -18.70
C LYS A 354 6.92 23.32 -19.61
N SER A 355 7.12 22.02 -19.70
CA SER A 355 6.31 21.16 -20.59
C SER A 355 4.84 21.12 -20.15
N ILE A 356 4.60 20.95 -18.85
CA ILE A 356 3.25 20.92 -18.28
C ILE A 356 2.54 22.26 -18.48
N MET A 357 3.23 23.38 -18.23
CA MET A 357 2.66 24.73 -18.39
C MET A 357 2.27 25.03 -19.84
N LEU A 358 3.12 24.63 -20.81
CA LEU A 358 2.80 24.77 -22.24
C LEU A 358 1.59 23.90 -22.62
N ASP A 359 1.52 22.66 -22.13
CA ASP A 359 0.41 21.73 -22.42
C ASP A 359 -0.95 22.25 -21.93
N ILE A 360 -0.96 23.02 -20.83
CA ILE A 360 -2.18 23.66 -20.29
C ILE A 360 -2.42 25.06 -20.81
N GLY A 361 -1.64 25.49 -21.81
CA GLY A 361 -1.91 26.70 -22.60
C GLY A 361 -1.32 28.00 -22.06
N PHE A 362 -0.26 27.95 -21.25
CA PHE A 362 0.53 29.14 -20.90
C PHE A 362 1.57 29.43 -21.98
N SER A 363 1.80 30.71 -22.29
CA SER A 363 2.92 31.10 -23.14
C SER A 363 4.27 31.10 -22.39
N GLU A 364 5.36 31.07 -23.12
CA GLU A 364 6.71 31.15 -22.50
C GLU A 364 6.88 32.44 -21.68
N GLU A 365 6.29 33.55 -22.10
CA GLU A 365 6.31 34.80 -21.35
C GLU A 365 5.58 34.70 -20.03
N GLN A 366 4.38 34.07 -20.04
CA GLN A 366 3.59 33.84 -18.82
C GLN A 366 4.32 32.89 -17.86
N ILE A 367 4.95 31.84 -18.37
CA ILE A 367 5.72 30.87 -17.55
C ILE A 367 6.85 31.66 -16.84
N LYS A 368 7.62 32.45 -17.59
CA LYS A 368 8.72 33.24 -17.05
C LYS A 368 8.24 34.28 -16.02
N GLU A 369 7.06 34.85 -16.23
CA GLU A 369 6.48 35.79 -15.27
C GLU A 369 6.15 35.07 -13.95
N LEU A 370 5.52 33.85 -13.99
CA LEU A 370 5.20 33.05 -12.81
C LEU A 370 6.45 32.54 -12.08
N GLU A 371 7.53 32.24 -12.81
CA GLU A 371 8.84 31.92 -12.24
C GLU A 371 9.43 33.12 -11.48
N ASN A 372 9.43 34.31 -12.11
CA ASN A 372 9.94 35.53 -11.48
C ASN A 372 9.15 35.96 -10.23
N LYS A 373 7.87 35.68 -10.19
CA LYS A 373 7.00 35.90 -9.02
C LYS A 373 7.18 34.83 -7.93
N GLY A 374 7.85 33.71 -8.22
CA GLY A 374 7.99 32.57 -7.29
C GLY A 374 6.68 31.78 -7.11
N VAL A 375 5.79 31.79 -8.07
CA VAL A 375 4.59 30.95 -8.14
C VAL A 375 4.94 29.59 -8.69
N LEU A 376 5.67 29.56 -9.81
CA LEU A 376 6.32 28.39 -10.38
C LEU A 376 7.76 28.32 -9.87
N LEU A 377 8.19 27.19 -9.30
CA LEU A 377 9.43 27.08 -8.53
C LEU A 377 10.43 26.11 -9.17
#